data_2a772ad4ca9d82ca66ea4fa23dd966e1
#
_entry.id   2a772ad4ca9d82ca66ea4fa23dd966e1
#
_cell.length_a   1.000
_cell.length_b   1.000
_cell.length_c   1.000
_cell.angle_alpha   90.00
_cell.angle_beta   90.00
_cell.angle_gamma   90.00
#
_symmetry.space_group_name_H-M   'P 1'
#
loop_
_entity.id
_entity.type
_entity.pdbx_description
1 polymer ?
#
loop_
_entity_poly.entity_id
_entity_poly.type
_entity_poly.pdbx_seq_one_letter_code
_entity_poly.pdbx_strand_id
1 'polypeptide(L)'
;MSISQPRDSNSDLVVTTLGTGTPVYNPLRCSQSILVEAANFFLLFDTGRGVAQRLVQAGIAPAQIDSLFFTHYHSDHTVGFADFWLGSWLPAGGGRIKPLNVAGPIGVQALIDGHRIAFADDIRMRVADQKLPLEGTHIEIASHSKCGVLFNPWTRDLDLPAF
;
A
#
# COMPACT_ATOMS: atom_id res chain seq x y z
N MET A 1 10.63 2.37 -23.46
CA MET A 1 9.55 2.90 -24.30
C MET A 1 8.36 3.10 -23.40
N SER A 2 8.06 4.35 -23.07
CA SER A 2 6.88 4.71 -22.26
C SER A 2 5.69 4.80 -23.20
N ILE A 3 4.73 3.90 -23.02
CA ILE A 3 3.42 4.02 -23.70
C ILE A 3 2.50 4.74 -22.72
N SER A 4 2.68 6.06 -22.61
CA SER A 4 1.63 6.89 -22.02
C SER A 4 0.56 7.09 -23.10
N GLN A 5 -0.46 6.26 -23.09
CA GLN A 5 -1.70 6.58 -23.78
C GLN A 5 -2.31 7.82 -23.15
N PRO A 6 -2.83 8.79 -23.93
CA PRO A 6 -3.58 9.89 -23.35
C PRO A 6 -4.79 9.32 -22.63
N ARG A 7 -4.95 9.70 -21.36
CA ARG A 7 -6.10 9.29 -20.56
C ARG A 7 -7.33 9.96 -21.16
N ASP A 8 -8.22 9.16 -21.70
CA ASP A 8 -9.56 9.63 -22.04
C ASP A 8 -10.25 10.02 -20.73
N SER A 9 -10.60 11.30 -20.58
CA SER A 9 -11.21 11.86 -19.38
C SER A 9 -12.61 11.28 -19.07
N ASN A 10 -13.01 10.26 -19.77
CA ASN A 10 -14.33 9.63 -19.70
C ASN A 10 -14.27 8.11 -19.46
N SER A 11 -13.12 7.53 -19.10
CA SER A 11 -13.07 6.13 -18.66
C SER A 11 -13.32 6.04 -17.16
N ASP A 12 -14.49 5.56 -16.80
CA ASP A 12 -14.97 5.52 -15.41
C ASP A 12 -14.13 4.64 -14.49
N LEU A 13 -13.35 3.70 -15.03
CA LEU A 13 -12.55 2.74 -14.27
C LEU A 13 -11.38 2.19 -15.08
N VAL A 14 -10.14 2.28 -14.55
CA VAL A 14 -8.95 1.61 -15.11
C VAL A 14 -8.35 0.69 -14.05
N VAL A 15 -8.09 -0.56 -14.41
CA VAL A 15 -7.46 -1.56 -13.56
C VAL A 15 -6.10 -1.94 -14.11
N THR A 16 -5.05 -1.71 -13.32
CA THR A 16 -3.67 -2.05 -13.67
C THR A 16 -3.10 -3.11 -12.72
N THR A 17 -2.70 -4.26 -13.23
CA THR A 17 -1.99 -5.27 -12.45
C THR A 17 -0.52 -4.86 -12.28
N LEU A 18 -0.14 -4.48 -11.07
CA LEU A 18 1.25 -4.12 -10.73
C LEU A 18 2.09 -5.36 -10.44
N GLY A 19 1.50 -6.38 -9.89
CA GLY A 19 2.13 -7.66 -9.61
C GLY A 19 1.13 -8.81 -9.62
N THR A 20 1.54 -9.96 -10.15
CA THR A 20 0.74 -11.19 -10.28
C THR A 20 1.52 -12.41 -9.80
N GLY A 21 2.62 -12.18 -9.07
CA GLY A 21 3.44 -13.24 -8.49
C GLY A 21 2.79 -13.84 -7.23
N THR A 22 3.37 -14.90 -6.74
CA THR A 22 2.98 -15.63 -5.53
C THR A 22 4.05 -15.45 -4.45
N PRO A 23 3.95 -16.08 -3.27
CA PRO A 23 5.04 -16.09 -2.29
C PRO A 23 6.36 -16.63 -2.84
N VAL A 24 6.30 -17.51 -3.84
CA VAL A 24 7.50 -18.08 -4.49
C VAL A 24 8.24 -16.98 -5.27
N TYR A 25 9.55 -16.93 -5.10
CA TYR A 25 10.39 -15.95 -5.77
C TYR A 25 10.41 -16.18 -7.29
N ASN A 26 10.07 -15.12 -8.03
CA ASN A 26 10.19 -15.07 -9.47
C ASN A 26 10.83 -13.74 -9.87
N PRO A 27 12.00 -13.73 -10.50
CA PRO A 27 12.69 -12.49 -10.87
C PRO A 27 11.94 -11.65 -11.91
N LEU A 28 11.01 -12.25 -12.64
CA LEU A 28 10.24 -11.60 -13.71
C LEU A 28 8.86 -11.10 -13.25
N ARG A 29 8.45 -11.42 -12.00
CA ARG A 29 7.11 -11.08 -11.49
C ARG A 29 7.19 -10.53 -10.08
N CYS A 30 6.66 -9.32 -9.90
CA CYS A 30 6.38 -8.79 -8.56
C CYS A 30 5.19 -9.53 -7.92
N SER A 31 5.13 -9.53 -6.59
CA SER A 31 4.04 -10.18 -5.85
C SER A 31 2.72 -9.38 -5.99
N GLN A 32 1.65 -9.89 -5.44
CA GLN A 32 0.28 -9.39 -5.65
C GLN A 32 0.12 -7.91 -5.31
N SER A 33 -0.30 -7.15 -6.32
CA SER A 33 -0.72 -5.76 -6.15
C SER A 33 -1.51 -5.28 -7.37
N ILE A 34 -2.60 -4.56 -7.15
CA ILE A 34 -3.48 -4.04 -8.19
C ILE A 34 -3.73 -2.55 -7.93
N LEU A 35 -3.58 -1.74 -8.95
CA LEU A 35 -4.00 -0.34 -8.94
C LEU A 35 -5.35 -0.21 -9.64
N VAL A 36 -6.28 0.49 -9.02
CA VAL A 36 -7.56 0.89 -9.60
C VAL A 36 -7.61 2.41 -9.65
N GLU A 37 -7.77 2.96 -10.83
CA GLU A 37 -8.00 4.38 -11.07
C GLU A 37 -9.49 4.57 -11.32
N ALA A 38 -10.16 5.36 -10.48
CA ALA A 38 -11.59 5.60 -10.55
C ALA A 38 -11.91 7.05 -10.16
N ALA A 39 -12.60 7.79 -11.02
CA ALA A 39 -13.07 9.15 -10.74
C ALA A 39 -11.99 10.07 -10.13
N ASN A 40 -10.76 10.02 -10.60
CA ASN A 40 -9.57 10.74 -10.11
C ASN A 40 -8.97 10.22 -8.80
N PHE A 41 -9.43 9.09 -8.27
CA PHE A 41 -8.81 8.41 -7.14
C PHE A 41 -7.88 7.29 -7.59
N PHE A 42 -6.77 7.15 -6.88
CA PHE A 42 -5.85 6.03 -7.01
C PHE A 42 -6.03 5.08 -5.82
N LEU A 43 -6.60 3.91 -6.06
CA LEU A 43 -6.89 2.90 -5.06
C LEU A 43 -5.93 1.73 -5.24
N LEU A 44 -5.10 1.45 -4.24
CA LEU A 44 -4.15 0.36 -4.26
C LEU A 44 -4.70 -0.84 -3.49
N PHE A 45 -4.69 -2.01 -4.10
CA PHE A 45 -5.07 -3.28 -3.47
C PHE A 45 -3.82 -4.13 -3.29
N ASP A 46 -3.50 -4.42 -2.04
CA ASP A 46 -2.31 -5.13 -1.59
C ASP A 46 -0.98 -4.46 -1.95
N THR A 47 0.02 -4.74 -1.15
CA THR A 47 1.38 -4.22 -1.29
C THR A 47 2.37 -5.38 -1.33
N GLY A 48 2.29 -6.17 -2.38
CA GLY A 48 3.25 -7.23 -2.61
C GLY A 48 4.66 -6.72 -2.91
N ARG A 49 5.63 -7.62 -2.92
CA ARG A 49 7.03 -7.29 -3.20
C ARG A 49 7.17 -6.55 -4.52
N GLY A 50 7.83 -5.38 -4.49
CA GLY A 50 8.11 -4.58 -5.66
C GLY A 50 7.00 -3.60 -6.06
N VAL A 51 5.95 -3.44 -5.27
CA VAL A 51 4.81 -2.56 -5.56
C VAL A 51 5.23 -1.12 -5.85
N ALA A 52 6.13 -0.54 -5.05
CA ALA A 52 6.60 0.84 -5.23
C ALA A 52 7.27 1.04 -6.59
N GLN A 53 8.17 0.11 -6.99
CA GLN A 53 8.82 0.15 -8.29
C GLN A 53 7.82 0.00 -9.44
N ARG A 54 6.80 -0.83 -9.27
CA ARG A 54 5.77 -1.05 -10.31
C ARG A 54 4.85 0.16 -10.47
N LEU A 55 4.53 0.86 -9.39
CA LEU A 55 3.82 2.15 -9.46
C LEU A 55 4.62 3.17 -10.29
N VAL A 56 5.90 3.34 -9.98
CA VAL A 56 6.79 4.25 -10.72
C VAL A 56 6.89 3.85 -12.20
N GLN A 57 6.99 2.56 -12.51
CA GLN A 57 7.00 2.07 -13.90
C GLN A 57 5.68 2.34 -14.63
N ALA A 58 4.56 2.36 -13.92
CA ALA A 58 3.26 2.74 -14.45
C ALA A 58 3.07 4.27 -14.56
N GLY A 59 4.07 5.06 -14.17
CA GLY A 59 4.01 6.53 -14.19
C GLY A 59 3.26 7.15 -13.01
N ILE A 60 3.02 6.38 -11.95
CA ILE A 60 2.31 6.82 -10.76
C ILE A 60 3.31 6.99 -9.61
N ALA A 61 3.41 8.20 -9.06
CA ALA A 61 4.19 8.40 -7.84
C ALA A 61 3.47 7.73 -6.65
N PRO A 62 4.18 6.97 -5.80
CA PRO A 62 3.56 6.30 -4.64
C PRO A 62 2.76 7.24 -3.73
N ALA A 63 3.14 8.52 -3.64
CA ALA A 63 2.41 9.53 -2.87
C ALA A 63 1.02 9.89 -3.43
N GLN A 64 0.74 9.54 -4.70
CA GLN A 64 -0.56 9.79 -5.34
C GLN A 64 -1.64 8.79 -4.92
N ILE A 65 -1.25 7.68 -4.29
CA ILE A 65 -2.23 6.70 -3.80
C ILE A 65 -3.09 7.35 -2.71
N ASP A 66 -4.39 7.37 -2.91
CA ASP A 66 -5.35 7.93 -1.97
C ASP A 66 -5.72 6.95 -0.86
N SER A 67 -5.89 5.67 -1.21
CA SER A 67 -6.26 4.63 -0.26
C SER A 67 -5.62 3.30 -0.60
N LEU A 68 -5.22 2.57 0.44
CA LEU A 68 -4.70 1.21 0.37
C LEU A 68 -5.69 0.23 1.00
N PHE A 69 -5.95 -0.86 0.32
CA PHE A 69 -6.82 -1.94 0.76
C PHE A 69 -6.03 -3.24 0.86
N PHE A 70 -5.97 -3.84 2.03
CA PHE A 70 -5.47 -5.22 2.17
C PHE A 70 -6.61 -6.21 1.99
N THR A 71 -6.41 -7.16 1.08
CA THR A 71 -7.36 -8.27 0.89
C THR A 71 -7.23 -9.30 2.00
N HIS A 72 -6.00 -9.63 2.39
CA HIS A 72 -5.61 -10.50 3.50
C HIS A 72 -4.12 -10.30 3.83
N TYR A 73 -3.58 -11.05 4.83
CA TYR A 73 -2.23 -10.79 5.38
C TYR A 73 -1.17 -11.82 5.02
N HIS A 74 -1.32 -12.57 3.94
CA HIS A 74 -0.19 -13.34 3.45
C HIS A 74 0.96 -12.43 3.04
N SER A 75 2.20 -12.93 3.21
CA SER A 75 3.40 -12.11 3.02
C SER A 75 3.55 -11.54 1.60
N ASP A 76 3.09 -12.25 0.59
CA ASP A 76 3.11 -11.80 -0.80
C ASP A 76 2.12 -10.67 -1.11
N HIS A 77 1.22 -10.36 -0.17
CA HIS A 77 0.29 -9.23 -0.22
C HIS A 77 0.70 -8.05 0.64
N THR A 78 1.63 -8.24 1.60
CA THR A 78 1.93 -7.23 2.63
C THR A 78 3.41 -6.83 2.70
N VAL A 79 4.34 -7.67 2.24
CA VAL A 79 5.79 -7.49 2.47
C VAL A 79 6.37 -6.20 1.85
N GLY A 80 5.73 -5.64 0.84
CA GLY A 80 6.14 -4.38 0.21
C GLY A 80 5.55 -3.13 0.88
N PHE A 81 4.78 -3.28 1.96
CA PHE A 81 4.10 -2.16 2.59
C PHE A 81 5.07 -1.09 3.10
N ALA A 82 6.10 -1.46 3.82
CA ALA A 82 7.07 -0.50 4.36
C ALA A 82 7.78 0.29 3.26
N ASP A 83 8.21 -0.39 2.18
CA ASP A 83 8.84 0.24 1.03
C ASP A 83 7.89 1.23 0.35
N PHE A 84 6.64 0.85 0.13
CA PHE A 84 5.61 1.73 -0.42
C PHE A 84 5.30 2.91 0.51
N TRP A 85 5.04 2.67 1.79
CA TRP A 85 4.63 3.67 2.76
C TRP A 85 5.73 4.72 2.98
N LEU A 86 6.93 4.28 3.35
CA LEU A 86 8.05 5.19 3.60
C LEU A 86 8.57 5.80 2.29
N GLY A 87 8.63 5.01 1.21
CA GLY A 87 9.00 5.52 -0.10
C GLY A 87 8.08 6.63 -0.59
N SER A 88 6.76 6.53 -0.35
CA SER A 88 5.79 7.57 -0.73
C SER A 88 6.00 8.90 0.00
N TRP A 89 6.51 8.85 1.23
CA TRP A 89 6.83 10.01 2.05
C TRP A 89 8.09 10.74 1.58
N LEU A 90 9.06 10.01 1.01
CA LEU A 90 10.28 10.60 0.48
C LEU A 90 9.99 11.45 -0.77
N PRO A 91 10.78 12.54 -1.01
CA PRO A 91 10.60 13.40 -2.19
C PRO A 91 10.62 12.63 -3.52
N ALA A 92 11.48 11.61 -3.64
CA ALA A 92 11.56 10.76 -4.84
C ALA A 92 10.29 9.94 -5.11
N GLY A 93 9.50 9.65 -4.09
CA GLY A 93 8.22 8.93 -4.20
C GLY A 93 7.00 9.85 -4.30
N GLY A 94 7.23 11.16 -4.42
CA GLY A 94 6.19 12.17 -4.53
C GLY A 94 6.00 13.04 -3.29
N GLY A 95 6.68 12.72 -2.17
CA GLY A 95 6.69 13.58 -0.98
C GLY A 95 5.31 13.69 -0.30
N ARG A 96 4.72 12.58 0.10
CA ARG A 96 3.44 12.56 0.82
C ARG A 96 3.49 13.48 2.04
N ILE A 97 2.51 14.36 2.17
CA ILE A 97 2.37 15.32 3.28
C ILE A 97 1.03 15.16 4.01
N LYS A 98 0.21 14.19 3.62
CA LYS A 98 -1.11 13.89 4.21
C LYS A 98 -1.15 12.43 4.65
N PRO A 99 -2.02 12.05 5.60
CA PRO A 99 -2.19 10.67 6.01
C PRO A 99 -2.53 9.74 4.84
N LEU A 100 -2.08 8.49 4.93
CA LEU A 100 -2.50 7.41 4.05
C LEU A 100 -3.73 6.72 4.63
N ASN A 101 -4.81 6.67 3.85
CA ASN A 101 -5.98 5.89 4.23
C ASN A 101 -5.70 4.39 4.00
N VAL A 102 -5.90 3.58 5.03
CA VAL A 102 -5.71 2.12 4.94
C VAL A 102 -6.95 1.40 5.43
N ALA A 103 -7.36 0.40 4.67
CA ALA A 103 -8.44 -0.50 5.06
C ALA A 103 -7.99 -1.96 4.90
N GLY A 104 -8.52 -2.85 5.72
CA GLY A 104 -8.20 -4.28 5.64
C GLY A 104 -9.07 -5.11 6.58
N PRO A 105 -8.93 -6.43 6.58
CA PRO A 105 -9.60 -7.32 7.52
C PRO A 105 -9.22 -7.02 8.99
N ILE A 106 -9.86 -7.71 9.92
CA ILE A 106 -9.48 -7.68 11.34
C ILE A 106 -7.98 -7.99 11.44
N GLY A 107 -7.24 -7.18 12.21
CA GLY A 107 -5.78 -7.30 12.35
C GLY A 107 -4.98 -6.23 11.57
N VAL A 108 -5.60 -5.40 10.72
CA VAL A 108 -4.90 -4.31 10.00
C VAL A 108 -4.18 -3.37 10.95
N GLN A 109 -4.77 -3.06 12.12
CA GLN A 109 -4.16 -2.22 13.12
C GLN A 109 -2.82 -2.80 13.61
N ALA A 110 -2.80 -4.10 13.93
CA ALA A 110 -1.59 -4.77 14.41
C ALA A 110 -0.48 -4.80 13.33
N LEU A 111 -0.84 -5.02 12.06
CA LEU A 111 0.10 -4.93 10.94
C LEU A 111 0.74 -3.54 10.87
N ILE A 112 -0.08 -2.49 10.91
CA ILE A 112 0.38 -1.10 10.82
C ILE A 112 1.24 -0.73 12.03
N ASP A 113 0.83 -1.08 13.24
CA ASP A 113 1.58 -0.77 14.45
C ASP A 113 2.93 -1.50 14.50
N GLY A 114 2.98 -2.74 14.02
CA GLY A 114 4.24 -3.47 13.84
C GLY A 114 5.21 -2.72 12.92
N HIS A 115 4.75 -2.19 11.80
CA HIS A 115 5.58 -1.39 10.90
C HIS A 115 6.01 -0.04 11.51
N ARG A 116 5.11 0.63 12.23
CA ARG A 116 5.45 1.88 12.97
C ARG A 116 6.58 1.65 13.98
N ILE A 117 6.52 0.56 14.72
CA ILE A 117 7.57 0.19 15.68
C ILE A 117 8.87 -0.13 14.93
N ALA A 118 8.81 -0.97 13.91
CA ALA A 118 9.99 -1.41 13.16
C ALA A 118 10.76 -0.26 12.50
N PHE A 119 10.08 0.78 12.04
CA PHE A 119 10.67 1.91 11.32
C PHE A 119 10.70 3.22 12.11
N ALA A 120 10.43 3.18 13.42
CA ALA A 120 10.40 4.37 14.27
C ALA A 120 11.70 5.18 14.21
N ASP A 121 12.84 4.51 14.21
CA ASP A 121 14.15 5.18 14.16
C ASP A 121 14.45 5.79 12.78
N ASP A 122 14.10 5.13 11.68
CA ASP A 122 14.25 5.71 10.34
C ASP A 122 13.41 6.99 10.22
N ILE A 123 12.16 6.96 10.66
CA ILE A 123 11.28 8.13 10.66
C ILE A 123 11.88 9.26 11.50
N ARG A 124 12.30 8.96 12.73
CA ARG A 124 12.91 9.94 13.64
C ARG A 124 14.13 10.61 13.02
N MET A 125 15.04 9.82 12.43
CA MET A 125 16.25 10.33 11.79
C MET A 125 15.92 11.24 10.60
N ARG A 126 15.00 10.84 9.72
CA ARG A 126 14.64 11.65 8.54
C ARG A 126 13.92 12.95 8.91
N VAL A 127 13.07 12.92 9.93
CA VAL A 127 12.46 14.16 10.45
C VAL A 127 13.54 15.10 11.01
N ALA A 128 14.49 14.57 11.78
CA ALA A 128 15.56 15.37 12.39
C ALA A 128 16.53 15.95 11.35
N ASP A 129 17.01 15.11 10.42
CA ASP A 129 18.10 15.46 9.52
C ASP A 129 17.60 16.09 8.20
N GLN A 130 16.55 15.51 7.62
CA GLN A 130 16.04 15.93 6.31
C GLN A 130 14.84 16.89 6.41
N LYS A 131 14.34 17.16 7.63
CA LYS A 131 13.18 18.02 7.89
C LYS A 131 11.93 17.61 7.15
N LEU A 132 11.75 16.30 6.94
CA LEU A 132 10.55 15.79 6.30
C LEU A 132 9.33 15.96 7.22
N PRO A 133 8.16 16.31 6.67
CA PRO A 133 6.93 16.52 7.44
C PRO A 133 6.44 15.17 8.01
N LEU A 134 6.28 15.09 9.32
CA LEU A 134 5.86 13.86 10.01
C LEU A 134 4.47 13.38 9.56
N GLU A 135 3.61 14.32 9.17
CA GLU A 135 2.24 14.08 8.70
C GLU A 135 2.17 13.08 7.56
N GLY A 136 3.18 13.06 6.69
CA GLY A 136 3.26 12.13 5.56
C GLY A 136 3.48 10.66 5.96
N THR A 137 3.85 10.40 7.21
CA THR A 137 3.96 9.04 7.77
C THR A 137 2.69 8.58 8.48
N HIS A 138 1.73 9.47 8.68
CA HIS A 138 0.49 9.13 9.36
C HIS A 138 -0.36 8.18 8.51
N ILE A 139 -1.02 7.25 9.18
CA ILE A 139 -1.92 6.28 8.57
C ILE A 139 -3.25 6.37 9.30
N GLU A 140 -4.30 6.59 8.54
CA GLU A 140 -5.67 6.53 9.01
C GLU A 140 -6.28 5.19 8.63
N ILE A 141 -6.75 4.45 9.62
CA ILE A 141 -7.39 3.16 9.41
C ILE A 141 -8.90 3.38 9.37
N ALA A 142 -9.51 3.09 8.22
CA ALA A 142 -10.95 3.14 8.09
C ALA A 142 -11.58 2.07 9.00
N SER A 143 -12.32 2.51 10.03
CA SER A 143 -13.01 1.60 10.93
C SER A 143 -14.16 0.90 10.19
N HIS A 144 -14.11 -0.42 10.13
CA HIS A 144 -15.03 -1.26 9.36
C HIS A 144 -16.40 -1.48 10.02
N SER A 145 -16.91 -0.56 10.81
CA SER A 145 -18.27 -0.70 11.36
C SER A 145 -19.40 -0.57 10.32
N LYS A 146 -19.06 -0.21 9.08
CA LYS A 146 -20.07 0.03 8.01
C LYS A 146 -19.73 -0.56 6.63
N CYS A 147 -18.58 -1.17 6.43
CA CYS A 147 -18.28 -1.85 5.17
C CYS A 147 -18.61 -3.33 5.32
N GLY A 148 -19.49 -3.84 4.46
CA GLY A 148 -19.86 -5.24 4.46
C GLY A 148 -18.62 -6.13 4.49
N VAL A 149 -18.71 -7.18 5.29
CA VAL A 149 -17.67 -8.17 5.55
C VAL A 149 -16.91 -8.49 4.26
N LEU A 150 -15.66 -8.04 4.15
CA LEU A 150 -14.72 -8.72 3.28
C LEU A 150 -14.54 -10.11 3.88
N PHE A 151 -15.31 -11.05 3.37
CA PHE A 151 -15.34 -12.42 3.83
C PHE A 151 -13.92 -12.99 3.66
N ASN A 152 -13.25 -13.24 4.77
CA ASN A 152 -12.03 -14.03 4.75
C ASN A 152 -12.39 -15.51 4.99
N PRO A 153 -12.50 -16.34 3.94
CA PRO A 153 -12.82 -17.76 4.08
C PRO A 153 -11.74 -18.58 4.79
N TRP A 154 -10.59 -17.96 5.10
CA TRP A 154 -9.43 -18.61 5.69
C TRP A 154 -9.24 -18.31 7.19
N THR A 155 -10.05 -17.45 7.81
CA THR A 155 -10.10 -17.32 9.27
C THR A 155 -10.93 -18.46 9.86
N ARG A 156 -10.43 -19.68 9.79
CA ARG A 156 -10.75 -20.65 10.82
C ARG A 156 -10.08 -20.16 12.09
N ASP A 157 -10.81 -20.18 13.19
CA ASP A 157 -10.31 -19.87 14.53
C ASP A 157 -9.01 -20.65 14.79
N LEU A 158 -7.89 -20.05 14.45
CA LEU A 158 -6.61 -20.47 14.96
C LEU A 158 -6.48 -19.76 16.28
N ASP A 159 -6.71 -20.47 17.39
CA ASP A 159 -6.30 -20.08 18.73
C ASP A 159 -4.77 -19.91 18.74
N LEU A 160 -4.29 -18.80 18.18
CA LEU A 160 -2.89 -18.43 18.34
C LEU A 160 -2.78 -17.76 19.71
N PRO A 161 -1.81 -18.17 20.54
CA PRO A 161 -1.55 -17.50 21.81
C PRO A 161 -1.25 -16.03 21.55
N ALA A 162 -1.83 -15.16 22.37
CA ALA A 162 -1.49 -13.75 22.38
C ALA A 162 0.01 -13.58 22.66
N PHE A 163 0.74 -12.94 21.76
CA PHE A 163 2.12 -12.53 21.96
C PHE A 163 2.16 -11.23 22.74
#